data_aa957a9dee37f979207be73798c736af
#
_entry.id   aa957a9dee37f979207be73798c736af
#
_cell.length_a   1.000
_cell.length_b   1.000
_cell.length_c   1.000
_cell.angle_alpha   90.00
_cell.angle_beta   90.00
_cell.angle_gamma   90.00
#
_symmetry.space_group_name_H-M   'P 1'
#
loop_
_entity.id
_entity.type
_entity.pdbx_description
1 polymer ?
#
loop_
_entity_poly.entity_id
_entity_poly.type
_entity_poly.pdbx_seq_one_letter_code
_entity_poly.pdbx_strand_id
1 'polypeptide(L)'
;LQPNYNIETDESGTRHQAAHRIAQQKGNLVITVSERRNKITVYLGKFRYLLNDIGDLLTKASQAITALEKYSVNIEKIRTNLSILEYDNTVMLFDIIECFRMYGLFFRMSEELTEYMAELGTEGRLIKIQYEEIMLNKNESFEALIRDYQKDCAKVERIVSKVKDLSKEDLLDDEKILNLLGYDINAANLDEKIEPRGYGLLNNISKITKKDKETLIKEFSGVQSILAASVQEITQLKGIS
;
A
#
# COMPACT_ATOMS: atom_id res chain seq x y z
N LEU A 1 -9.92 -17.61 -40.48
CA LEU A 1 -8.56 -17.46 -39.93
C LEU A 1 -7.92 -18.83 -39.86
N GLN A 2 -6.83 -19.08 -40.64
CA GLN A 2 -6.09 -20.33 -40.54
C GLN A 2 -4.84 -20.07 -39.66
N PRO A 3 -4.57 -20.93 -38.66
CA PRO A 3 -3.37 -20.80 -37.83
C PRO A 3 -2.11 -21.17 -38.63
N ASN A 4 -1.03 -20.41 -38.45
CA ASN A 4 0.26 -20.77 -39.03
C ASN A 4 0.90 -21.88 -38.18
N TYR A 5 1.01 -23.08 -38.75
CA TYR A 5 1.53 -24.27 -38.04
C TYR A 5 3.04 -24.23 -37.79
N ASN A 6 3.78 -23.29 -38.40
CA ASN A 6 5.20 -23.08 -38.14
C ASN A 6 5.48 -22.33 -36.85
N ILE A 7 4.45 -21.75 -36.22
CA ILE A 7 4.57 -21.09 -34.91
C ILE A 7 4.56 -22.18 -33.84
N GLU A 8 5.63 -22.25 -33.07
CA GLU A 8 5.74 -23.18 -31.93
C GLU A 8 4.76 -22.82 -30.81
N THR A 9 4.24 -23.83 -30.13
CA THR A 9 3.32 -23.67 -29.00
C THR A 9 3.45 -24.86 -28.05
N ASP A 10 3.49 -24.57 -26.76
CA ASP A 10 3.56 -25.56 -25.68
C ASP A 10 2.17 -26.10 -25.28
N GLU A 11 1.12 -25.69 -25.99
CA GLU A 11 -0.24 -26.10 -25.68
C GLU A 11 -0.53 -27.55 -26.05
N SER A 12 -1.25 -28.24 -25.18
CA SER A 12 -1.78 -29.57 -25.43
C SER A 12 -3.23 -29.48 -25.96
N GLY A 13 -3.44 -30.01 -27.16
CA GLY A 13 -4.76 -30.03 -27.82
C GLY A 13 -4.90 -29.03 -28.96
N THR A 14 -5.45 -29.53 -30.08
CA THR A 14 -5.48 -28.84 -31.37
C THR A 14 -6.17 -27.46 -31.32
N ARG A 15 -7.24 -27.31 -30.51
CA ARG A 15 -7.99 -26.05 -30.41
C ARG A 15 -7.15 -24.97 -29.67
N HIS A 16 -6.48 -25.33 -28.59
CA HIS A 16 -5.63 -24.42 -27.80
C HIS A 16 -4.36 -24.05 -28.59
N GLN A 17 -3.77 -25.00 -29.31
CA GLN A 17 -2.66 -24.75 -30.22
C GLN A 17 -3.04 -23.76 -31.31
N ALA A 18 -4.20 -23.96 -31.94
CA ALA A 18 -4.70 -23.06 -32.97
C ALA A 18 -4.94 -21.63 -32.40
N ALA A 19 -5.55 -21.51 -31.22
CA ALA A 19 -5.80 -20.25 -30.57
C ALA A 19 -4.51 -19.50 -30.25
N HIS A 20 -3.54 -20.17 -29.68
CA HIS A 20 -2.23 -19.58 -29.31
C HIS A 20 -1.46 -19.13 -30.58
N ARG A 21 -1.44 -19.95 -31.64
CA ARG A 21 -0.83 -19.57 -32.90
C ARG A 21 -1.49 -18.35 -33.56
N ILE A 22 -2.83 -18.28 -33.54
CA ILE A 22 -3.56 -17.11 -34.02
C ILE A 22 -3.25 -15.86 -33.24
N ALA A 23 -3.22 -15.97 -31.92
CA ALA A 23 -2.83 -14.85 -31.02
C ALA A 23 -1.42 -14.34 -31.35
N GLN A 24 -0.45 -15.24 -31.52
CA GLN A 24 0.93 -14.87 -31.86
C GLN A 24 1.03 -14.29 -33.27
N GLN A 25 0.31 -14.85 -34.24
CA GLN A 25 0.35 -14.42 -35.63
C GLN A 25 -0.21 -13.03 -35.87
N LYS A 26 -1.25 -12.66 -35.15
CA LYS A 26 -2.01 -11.41 -35.34
C LYS A 26 -1.83 -10.37 -34.21
N GLY A 27 -1.25 -10.75 -33.09
CA GLY A 27 -1.18 -9.89 -31.91
C GLY A 27 -2.54 -9.59 -31.25
N ASN A 28 -3.60 -10.34 -31.64
CA ASN A 28 -4.94 -10.12 -31.11
C ASN A 28 -5.19 -10.93 -29.83
N LEU A 29 -6.14 -10.44 -29.04
CA LEU A 29 -6.67 -11.17 -27.89
C LEU A 29 -7.48 -12.38 -28.39
N VAL A 30 -7.14 -13.57 -27.88
CA VAL A 30 -7.88 -14.81 -28.15
C VAL A 30 -8.22 -15.48 -26.82
N ILE A 31 -9.49 -15.83 -26.63
CA ILE A 31 -9.96 -16.51 -25.41
C ILE A 31 -10.44 -17.90 -25.80
N THR A 32 -9.98 -18.91 -25.06
CA THR A 32 -10.47 -20.29 -25.20
C THR A 32 -11.19 -20.74 -23.95
N VAL A 33 -12.33 -21.39 -24.15
CA VAL A 33 -13.11 -22.02 -23.08
C VAL A 33 -13.08 -23.53 -23.30
N SER A 34 -12.54 -24.26 -22.33
CA SER A 34 -12.48 -25.72 -22.34
C SER A 34 -13.53 -26.28 -21.39
N GLU A 35 -14.71 -26.62 -21.91
CA GLU A 35 -15.79 -27.23 -21.12
C GLU A 35 -15.32 -28.52 -20.40
N ARG A 36 -14.57 -29.37 -21.10
CA ARG A 36 -14.08 -30.64 -20.55
C ARG A 36 -13.15 -30.47 -19.35
N ARG A 37 -12.36 -29.37 -19.30
CA ARG A 37 -11.40 -29.07 -18.25
C ARG A 37 -11.88 -27.98 -17.31
N ASN A 38 -13.05 -27.39 -17.58
CA ASN A 38 -13.59 -26.21 -16.89
C ASN A 38 -12.55 -25.09 -16.74
N LYS A 39 -11.83 -24.79 -17.84
CA LYS A 39 -10.71 -23.83 -17.84
C LYS A 39 -10.87 -22.81 -18.95
N ILE A 40 -10.59 -21.57 -18.61
CA ILE A 40 -10.55 -20.45 -19.57
C ILE A 40 -9.09 -20.02 -19.69
N THR A 41 -8.60 -19.93 -20.93
CA THR A 41 -7.23 -19.45 -21.20
C THR A 41 -7.30 -18.23 -22.12
N VAL A 42 -6.56 -17.20 -21.76
CA VAL A 42 -6.43 -15.95 -22.49
C VAL A 42 -5.06 -15.90 -23.17
N TYR A 43 -5.02 -15.55 -24.44
CA TYR A 43 -3.78 -15.40 -25.21
C TYR A 43 -3.73 -13.98 -25.78
N LEU A 44 -2.57 -13.33 -25.68
CA LEU A 44 -2.28 -12.04 -26.31
C LEU A 44 -0.84 -12.05 -26.85
N GLY A 45 -0.68 -12.16 -28.16
CA GLY A 45 0.63 -12.39 -28.73
C GLY A 45 1.28 -13.67 -28.18
N LYS A 46 2.43 -13.55 -27.52
CA LYS A 46 3.12 -14.65 -26.83
C LYS A 46 2.64 -14.85 -25.39
N PHE A 47 1.91 -13.88 -24.85
CA PHE A 47 1.40 -13.96 -23.49
C PHE A 47 0.26 -14.98 -23.39
N ARG A 48 0.33 -15.82 -22.37
CA ARG A 48 -0.68 -16.84 -22.05
C ARG A 48 -1.05 -16.73 -20.59
N TYR A 49 -2.34 -16.61 -20.31
CA TYR A 49 -2.87 -16.60 -18.96
C TYR A 49 -4.00 -17.62 -18.83
N LEU A 50 -3.85 -18.52 -17.86
CA LEU A 50 -4.88 -19.49 -17.49
C LEU A 50 -5.65 -18.93 -16.31
N LEU A 51 -6.95 -18.64 -16.45
CA LEU A 51 -7.77 -18.20 -15.34
C LEU A 51 -7.87 -19.30 -14.29
N ASN A 52 -7.80 -18.88 -13.04
CA ASN A 52 -7.97 -19.76 -11.90
C ASN A 52 -9.45 -20.19 -11.75
N ASP A 53 -9.70 -21.26 -10.99
CA ASP A 53 -11.04 -21.64 -10.59
C ASP A 53 -11.65 -20.58 -9.66
N ILE A 54 -12.93 -20.24 -9.87
CA ILE A 54 -13.62 -19.21 -9.07
C ILE A 54 -13.67 -19.59 -7.59
N GLY A 55 -13.90 -20.87 -7.27
CA GLY A 55 -13.94 -21.35 -5.88
C GLY A 55 -12.58 -21.22 -5.19
N ASP A 56 -11.51 -21.57 -5.88
CA ASP A 56 -10.13 -21.41 -5.39
C ASP A 56 -9.78 -19.92 -5.18
N LEU A 57 -10.17 -19.07 -6.13
CA LEU A 57 -9.96 -17.62 -6.04
C LEU A 57 -10.73 -17.00 -4.87
N LEU A 58 -12.00 -17.37 -4.69
CA LEU A 58 -12.81 -16.90 -3.55
C LEU A 58 -12.18 -17.33 -2.22
N THR A 59 -11.65 -18.54 -2.15
CA THR A 59 -10.97 -19.03 -0.95
C THR A 59 -9.70 -18.22 -0.66
N LYS A 60 -8.85 -17.99 -1.67
CA LYS A 60 -7.63 -17.17 -1.55
C LYS A 60 -7.97 -15.73 -1.18
N ALA A 61 -8.94 -15.12 -1.85
CA ALA A 61 -9.36 -13.76 -1.57
C ALA A 61 -9.94 -13.61 -0.16
N SER A 62 -10.70 -14.61 0.34
CA SER A 62 -11.21 -14.62 1.72
C SER A 62 -10.08 -14.75 2.76
N GLN A 63 -9.04 -15.52 2.47
CA GLN A 63 -7.85 -15.61 3.31
C GLN A 63 -7.07 -14.30 3.31
N ALA A 64 -6.91 -13.67 2.14
CA ALA A 64 -6.21 -12.40 1.98
C ALA A 64 -6.95 -11.25 2.70
N ILE A 65 -8.30 -11.19 2.62
CA ILE A 65 -9.11 -10.21 3.39
C ILE A 65 -8.89 -10.39 4.89
N THR A 66 -8.93 -11.63 5.38
CA THR A 66 -8.71 -11.91 6.81
C THR A 66 -7.31 -11.50 7.27
N ALA A 67 -6.30 -11.70 6.43
CA ALA A 67 -4.94 -11.24 6.72
C ALA A 67 -4.85 -9.70 6.71
N LEU A 68 -5.48 -9.05 5.73
CA LEU A 68 -5.53 -7.59 5.61
C LEU A 68 -6.21 -6.93 6.81
N GLU A 69 -7.32 -7.50 7.32
CA GLU A 69 -7.98 -7.07 8.54
C GLU A 69 -7.04 -7.14 9.75
N LYS A 70 -6.29 -8.24 9.91
CA LYS A 70 -5.31 -8.38 10.99
C LYS A 70 -4.20 -7.34 10.90
N TYR A 71 -3.66 -7.08 9.70
CA TYR A 71 -2.68 -6.00 9.51
C TYR A 71 -3.28 -4.63 9.83
N SER A 72 -4.53 -4.37 9.42
CA SER A 72 -5.23 -3.12 9.74
C SER A 72 -5.36 -2.91 11.25
N VAL A 73 -5.78 -3.93 11.99
CA VAL A 73 -5.88 -3.89 13.48
C VAL A 73 -4.51 -3.66 14.12
N ASN A 74 -3.47 -4.30 13.62
CA ASN A 74 -2.11 -4.11 14.14
C ASN A 74 -1.60 -2.69 13.86
N ILE A 75 -1.86 -2.13 12.68
CA ILE A 75 -1.55 -0.73 12.35
C ILE A 75 -2.20 0.20 13.36
N GLU A 76 -3.50 0.02 13.67
CA GLU A 76 -4.19 0.87 14.65
C GLU A 76 -3.55 0.79 16.04
N LYS A 77 -3.17 -0.41 16.50
CA LYS A 77 -2.47 -0.60 17.77
C LYS A 77 -1.11 0.11 17.80
N ILE A 78 -0.30 -0.10 16.76
CA ILE A 78 1.04 0.51 16.68
C ILE A 78 0.91 2.03 16.61
N ARG A 79 -0.05 2.56 15.85
CA ARG A 79 -0.30 4.00 15.78
C ARG A 79 -0.80 4.59 17.09
N THR A 80 -1.65 3.86 17.81
CA THR A 80 -2.10 4.29 19.15
C THR A 80 -0.90 4.38 20.10
N ASN A 81 -0.03 3.37 20.11
CA ASN A 81 1.20 3.42 20.89
C ASN A 81 2.10 4.57 20.47
N LEU A 82 2.30 4.76 19.16
CA LEU A 82 3.10 5.86 18.64
C LEU A 82 2.56 7.22 19.11
N SER A 83 1.24 7.42 19.07
CA SER A 83 0.63 8.68 19.56
C SER A 83 0.89 8.93 21.04
N ILE A 84 0.96 7.89 21.87
CA ILE A 84 1.34 8.01 23.29
C ILE A 84 2.81 8.44 23.40
N LEU A 85 3.70 7.77 22.65
CA LEU A 85 5.13 8.13 22.63
C LEU A 85 5.36 9.55 22.10
N GLU A 86 4.59 9.98 21.09
CA GLU A 86 4.58 11.35 20.55
C GLU A 86 4.20 12.36 21.63
N TYR A 87 3.13 12.07 22.39
CA TYR A 87 2.70 12.92 23.49
C TYR A 87 3.75 13.03 24.59
N ASP A 88 4.33 11.89 24.99
CA ASP A 88 5.38 11.82 26.02
C ASP A 88 6.75 12.28 25.51
N ASN A 89 6.87 12.60 24.22
CA ASN A 89 8.11 12.99 23.57
C ASN A 89 9.23 11.94 23.75
N THR A 90 8.91 10.67 23.53
CA THR A 90 9.82 9.52 23.71
C THR A 90 9.93 8.62 22.47
N VAL A 91 9.49 9.10 21.31
CA VAL A 91 9.56 8.37 20.04
C VAL A 91 11.00 8.11 19.64
N MET A 92 11.31 6.89 19.26
CA MET A 92 12.61 6.45 18.76
C MET A 92 12.52 6.03 17.29
N LEU A 93 13.64 5.99 16.58
CA LEU A 93 13.72 5.53 15.20
C LEU A 93 13.15 4.13 15.02
N PHE A 94 13.38 3.24 15.96
CA PHE A 94 12.84 1.88 15.96
C PHE A 94 11.31 1.86 15.86
N ASP A 95 10.61 2.73 16.60
CA ASP A 95 9.13 2.79 16.58
C ASP A 95 8.61 3.14 15.19
N ILE A 96 9.32 4.01 14.48
CA ILE A 96 8.96 4.43 13.13
C ILE A 96 9.18 3.32 12.12
N ILE A 97 10.32 2.61 12.22
CA ILE A 97 10.61 1.45 11.35
C ILE A 97 9.52 0.39 11.50
N GLU A 98 9.08 0.09 12.72
CA GLU A 98 8.01 -0.88 12.97
C GLU A 98 6.69 -0.46 12.31
N CYS A 99 6.32 0.82 12.41
CA CYS A 99 5.15 1.36 11.71
C CYS A 99 5.27 1.20 10.20
N PHE A 100 6.42 1.58 9.60
CA PHE A 100 6.64 1.47 8.15
C PHE A 100 6.58 0.02 7.68
N ARG A 101 7.20 -0.89 8.41
CA ARG A 101 7.16 -2.33 8.12
C ARG A 101 5.73 -2.85 8.08
N MET A 102 4.92 -2.48 9.07
CA MET A 102 3.53 -2.92 9.14
C MET A 102 2.69 -2.38 7.98
N TYR A 103 2.85 -1.11 7.61
CA TYR A 103 2.20 -0.53 6.44
C TYR A 103 2.66 -1.19 5.13
N GLY A 104 3.96 -1.48 4.99
CA GLY A 104 4.49 -2.18 3.82
C GLY A 104 3.86 -3.57 3.64
N LEU A 105 3.77 -4.36 4.71
CA LEU A 105 3.11 -5.67 4.69
C LEU A 105 1.61 -5.55 4.37
N PHE A 106 0.94 -4.52 4.90
CA PHE A 106 -0.46 -4.23 4.61
C PHE A 106 -0.67 -3.91 3.11
N PHE A 107 0.15 -3.04 2.53
CA PHE A 107 0.01 -2.67 1.12
C PHE A 107 0.32 -3.85 0.18
N ARG A 108 1.30 -4.68 0.48
CA ARG A 108 1.56 -5.90 -0.30
C ARG A 108 0.36 -6.85 -0.31
N MET A 109 -0.24 -7.09 0.85
CA MET A 109 -1.45 -7.93 0.93
C MET A 109 -2.63 -7.28 0.20
N SER A 110 -2.74 -5.95 0.26
CA SER A 110 -3.72 -5.16 -0.48
C SER A 110 -3.56 -5.33 -2.00
N GLU A 111 -2.33 -5.34 -2.51
CA GLU A 111 -2.03 -5.52 -3.94
C GLU A 111 -2.40 -6.94 -4.40
N GLU A 112 -1.97 -7.96 -3.67
CA GLU A 112 -2.32 -9.36 -3.96
C GLU A 112 -3.85 -9.56 -3.99
N LEU A 113 -4.58 -8.97 -3.03
CA LEU A 113 -6.04 -9.04 -2.99
C LEU A 113 -6.68 -8.32 -4.19
N THR A 114 -6.08 -7.21 -4.65
CA THR A 114 -6.56 -6.47 -5.82
C THR A 114 -6.45 -7.32 -7.10
N GLU A 115 -5.40 -8.13 -7.23
CA GLU A 115 -5.27 -9.08 -8.34
C GLU A 115 -6.38 -10.15 -8.30
N TYR A 116 -6.66 -10.72 -7.13
CA TYR A 116 -7.75 -11.69 -6.97
C TYR A 116 -9.12 -11.06 -7.29
N MET A 117 -9.37 -9.84 -6.84
CA MET A 117 -10.63 -9.14 -7.13
C MET A 117 -10.79 -8.84 -8.63
N ALA A 118 -9.69 -8.50 -9.32
CA ALA A 118 -9.71 -8.26 -10.76
C ALA A 118 -10.09 -9.53 -11.55
N GLU A 119 -9.58 -10.70 -11.14
CA GLU A 119 -9.89 -11.97 -11.78
C GLU A 119 -11.31 -12.48 -11.41
N LEU A 120 -11.77 -12.26 -10.20
CA LEU A 120 -13.11 -12.61 -9.74
C LEU A 120 -14.21 -11.78 -10.42
N GLY A 121 -13.92 -10.56 -10.82
CA GLY A 121 -14.89 -9.67 -11.45
C GLY A 121 -16.14 -9.47 -10.57
N THR A 122 -17.33 -9.80 -11.08
CA THR A 122 -18.62 -9.63 -10.38
C THR A 122 -18.76 -10.53 -9.15
N GLU A 123 -18.13 -11.71 -9.16
CA GLU A 123 -18.17 -12.65 -8.03
C GLU A 123 -17.39 -12.13 -6.81
N GLY A 124 -16.41 -11.25 -7.03
CA GLY A 124 -15.62 -10.61 -5.98
C GLY A 124 -16.29 -9.42 -5.29
N ARG A 125 -17.57 -9.10 -5.59
CA ARG A 125 -18.24 -7.88 -5.11
C ARG A 125 -18.21 -7.71 -3.58
N LEU A 126 -18.48 -8.76 -2.83
CA LEU A 126 -18.49 -8.68 -1.35
C LEU A 126 -17.10 -8.44 -0.79
N ILE A 127 -16.10 -9.11 -1.34
CA ILE A 127 -14.69 -8.93 -0.98
C ILE A 127 -14.25 -7.48 -1.27
N LYS A 128 -14.69 -6.92 -2.40
CA LYS A 128 -14.40 -5.53 -2.76
C LYS A 128 -14.97 -4.54 -1.74
N ILE A 129 -16.19 -4.74 -1.26
CA ILE A 129 -16.80 -3.87 -0.23
C ILE A 129 -15.98 -3.93 1.06
N GLN A 130 -15.61 -5.12 1.54
CA GLN A 130 -14.77 -5.28 2.72
C GLN A 130 -13.38 -4.63 2.52
N TYR A 131 -12.78 -4.83 1.35
CA TYR A 131 -11.51 -4.21 1.00
C TYR A 131 -11.58 -2.67 1.07
N GLU A 132 -12.61 -2.06 0.48
CA GLU A 132 -12.78 -0.61 0.48
C GLU A 132 -12.93 -0.06 1.91
N GLU A 133 -13.64 -0.78 2.80
CA GLU A 133 -13.78 -0.42 4.21
C GLU A 133 -12.43 -0.50 4.96
N ILE A 134 -11.66 -1.58 4.76
CA ILE A 134 -10.35 -1.75 5.40
C ILE A 134 -9.35 -0.69 4.92
N MET A 135 -9.41 -0.32 3.65
CA MET A 135 -8.52 0.68 3.03
C MET A 135 -8.85 2.12 3.43
N LEU A 136 -10.02 2.35 4.04
CA LEU A 136 -10.45 3.69 4.42
C LEU A 136 -9.40 4.37 5.31
N ASN A 137 -8.97 5.57 4.90
CA ASN A 137 -7.97 6.40 5.57
C ASN A 137 -6.55 5.80 5.69
N LYS A 138 -6.28 4.59 5.21
CA LYS A 138 -4.95 3.96 5.38
C LYS A 138 -3.86 4.67 4.58
N ASN A 139 -4.15 5.08 3.35
CA ASN A 139 -3.20 5.85 2.55
C ASN A 139 -2.90 7.22 3.19
N GLU A 140 -3.93 7.97 3.58
CA GLU A 140 -3.77 9.28 4.22
C GLU A 140 -3.00 9.19 5.54
N SER A 141 -3.28 8.15 6.31
CA SER A 141 -2.60 7.85 7.56
C SER A 141 -1.12 7.53 7.37
N PHE A 142 -0.77 6.78 6.32
CA PHE A 142 0.61 6.48 5.97
C PHE A 142 1.35 7.70 5.42
N GLU A 143 0.70 8.52 4.57
CA GLU A 143 1.27 9.78 4.11
C GLU A 143 1.58 10.74 5.25
N ALA A 144 0.70 10.83 6.26
CA ALA A 144 0.94 11.64 7.45
C ALA A 144 2.17 11.15 8.22
N LEU A 145 2.31 9.82 8.41
CA LEU A 145 3.47 9.21 9.04
C LEU A 145 4.77 9.55 8.28
N ILE A 146 4.76 9.46 6.95
CA ILE A 146 5.93 9.86 6.13
C ILE A 146 6.25 11.34 6.38
N ARG A 147 5.25 12.23 6.31
CA ARG A 147 5.44 13.67 6.50
C ARG A 147 5.99 14.01 7.87
N ASP A 148 5.58 13.28 8.90
CA ASP A 148 6.06 13.50 10.26
C ASP A 148 7.53 13.15 10.43
N TYR A 149 8.00 12.07 9.81
CA TYR A 149 9.29 11.46 10.13
C TYR A 149 10.33 11.44 9.02
N GLN A 150 9.98 11.81 7.76
CA GLN A 150 11.00 11.91 6.72
C GLN A 150 12.02 13.00 7.05
N LYS A 151 13.31 12.74 6.90
CA LYS A 151 14.38 13.71 7.14
C LYS A 151 14.49 14.73 6.00
N ASP A 152 14.45 14.24 4.79
CA ASP A 152 14.51 15.06 3.60
C ASP A 152 13.11 15.44 3.11
N CYS A 153 12.96 16.62 2.47
CA CYS A 153 11.70 17.04 1.85
C CYS A 153 11.43 16.27 0.53
N ALA A 154 11.63 14.95 0.54
CA ALA A 154 11.30 14.09 -0.59
C ALA A 154 9.79 14.13 -0.85
N LYS A 155 9.39 13.91 -2.11
CA LYS A 155 7.96 13.79 -2.45
C LYS A 155 7.38 12.57 -1.77
N VAL A 156 6.37 12.77 -0.93
CA VAL A 156 5.69 11.71 -0.17
C VAL A 156 5.23 10.58 -1.08
N GLU A 157 4.65 10.92 -2.25
CA GLU A 157 4.15 9.97 -3.23
C GLU A 157 5.25 9.00 -3.72
N ARG A 158 6.49 9.49 -3.81
CA ARG A 158 7.65 8.65 -4.19
C ARG A 158 8.01 7.64 -3.10
N ILE A 159 7.91 8.04 -1.83
CA ILE A 159 8.17 7.13 -0.70
C ILE A 159 7.05 6.08 -0.63
N VAL A 160 5.79 6.51 -0.76
CA VAL A 160 4.62 5.60 -0.80
C VAL A 160 4.78 4.55 -1.89
N SER A 161 5.12 4.96 -3.13
CA SER A 161 5.34 4.02 -4.24
C SER A 161 6.47 3.04 -3.91
N LYS A 162 7.62 3.55 -3.46
CA LYS A 162 8.76 2.69 -3.13
C LYS A 162 8.45 1.67 -2.03
N VAL A 163 7.69 2.05 -0.98
CA VAL A 163 7.31 1.12 0.09
C VAL A 163 6.39 0.02 -0.42
N LYS A 164 5.49 0.34 -1.35
CA LYS A 164 4.62 -0.65 -2.00
C LYS A 164 5.41 -1.65 -2.86
N ASP A 165 6.48 -1.18 -3.49
CA ASP A 165 7.35 -1.99 -4.35
C ASP A 165 8.35 -2.88 -3.57
N LEU A 166 8.52 -2.68 -2.24
CA LEU A 166 9.45 -3.46 -1.43
C LEU A 166 9.02 -4.93 -1.31
N SER A 167 9.98 -5.85 -1.42
CA SER A 167 9.76 -7.26 -1.11
C SER A 167 9.53 -7.47 0.39
N LYS A 168 9.08 -8.66 0.77
CA LYS A 168 8.92 -8.99 2.20
C LYS A 168 10.28 -8.96 2.91
N GLU A 169 11.32 -9.42 2.25
CA GLU A 169 12.70 -9.42 2.74
C GLU A 169 13.23 -8.00 2.91
N ASP A 170 12.93 -7.11 1.96
CA ASP A 170 13.29 -5.68 2.05
C ASP A 170 12.60 -4.96 3.21
N LEU A 171 11.35 -5.32 3.51
CA LEU A 171 10.60 -4.78 4.64
C LEU A 171 11.14 -5.24 6.01
N LEU A 172 11.92 -6.33 6.04
CA LEU A 172 12.61 -6.79 7.25
C LEU A 172 13.99 -6.13 7.44
N ASP A 173 14.46 -5.41 6.43
CA ASP A 173 15.74 -4.71 6.43
C ASP A 173 15.53 -3.25 6.91
N ASP A 174 15.92 -2.98 8.15
CA ASP A 174 15.79 -1.66 8.79
C ASP A 174 16.54 -0.58 7.99
N GLU A 175 17.69 -0.93 7.42
CA GLU A 175 18.50 -0.02 6.61
C GLU A 175 17.75 0.51 5.39
N LYS A 176 17.01 -0.37 4.70
CA LYS A 176 16.23 0.03 3.54
C LYS A 176 15.10 0.98 3.91
N ILE A 177 14.42 0.74 5.03
CA ILE A 177 13.36 1.62 5.52
C ILE A 177 13.95 2.98 5.91
N LEU A 178 15.06 3.01 6.65
CA LEU A 178 15.73 4.25 7.04
C LEU A 178 16.18 5.08 5.83
N ASN A 179 16.78 4.43 4.85
CA ASN A 179 17.19 5.10 3.60
C ASN A 179 16.01 5.73 2.84
N LEU A 180 14.83 5.09 2.86
CA LEU A 180 13.63 5.67 2.25
C LEU A 180 13.19 6.95 2.94
N LEU A 181 13.40 7.05 4.24
CA LEU A 181 13.10 8.21 5.07
C LEU A 181 14.20 9.28 5.04
N GLY A 182 15.35 9.01 4.41
CA GLY A 182 16.48 9.93 4.32
C GLY A 182 17.43 9.89 5.51
N TYR A 183 17.40 8.83 6.33
CA TYR A 183 18.35 8.64 7.43
C TYR A 183 19.59 7.89 6.95
N ASP A 184 20.77 8.34 7.39
CA ASP A 184 22.05 7.67 7.11
C ASP A 184 22.28 6.58 8.16
N ILE A 185 22.40 5.34 7.70
CA ILE A 185 22.55 4.15 8.54
C ILE A 185 23.82 4.17 9.38
N ASN A 186 24.92 4.69 8.82
CA ASN A 186 26.20 4.74 9.51
C ASN A 186 26.22 5.74 10.69
N ALA A 187 25.27 6.68 10.69
CA ALA A 187 25.11 7.71 11.71
C ALA A 187 23.84 7.53 12.56
N ALA A 188 22.88 6.69 12.13
CA ALA A 188 21.62 6.51 12.82
C ALA A 188 21.75 5.47 13.95
N ASN A 189 21.51 5.91 15.17
CA ASN A 189 21.26 5.00 16.29
C ASN A 189 19.76 4.71 16.35
N LEU A 190 19.35 3.44 16.34
CA LEU A 190 17.93 3.04 16.40
C LEU A 190 17.22 3.58 17.67
N ASP A 191 17.99 3.83 18.72
CA ASP A 191 17.52 4.46 19.97
C ASP A 191 17.58 5.99 19.92
N GLU A 192 17.86 6.58 18.75
CA GLU A 192 17.83 8.03 18.57
C GLU A 192 16.40 8.54 18.67
N LYS A 193 16.23 9.54 19.56
CA LYS A 193 14.93 10.18 19.74
C LYS A 193 14.60 11.09 18.57
N ILE A 194 13.37 10.97 18.08
CA ILE A 194 12.87 11.77 16.96
C ILE A 194 11.59 12.48 17.34
N GLU A 195 11.47 13.73 16.95
CA GLU A 195 10.26 14.52 17.15
C GLU A 195 9.42 14.56 15.86
N PRO A 196 8.11 14.19 15.92
CA PRO A 196 7.21 14.30 14.80
C PRO A 196 6.87 15.75 14.51
N ARG A 197 6.60 16.06 13.20
CA ARG A 197 6.20 17.42 12.80
C ARG A 197 4.77 17.78 13.23
N GLY A 198 3.86 16.79 13.34
CA GLY A 198 2.50 16.96 13.81
C GLY A 198 1.40 16.69 12.79
N TYR A 199 1.72 16.15 11.61
CA TYR A 199 0.70 15.78 10.60
C TYR A 199 -0.26 14.71 11.11
N GLY A 200 0.26 13.69 11.80
CA GLY A 200 -0.54 12.62 12.39
C GLY A 200 -1.50 13.15 13.46
N LEU A 201 -1.00 13.98 14.37
CA LEU A 201 -1.79 14.62 15.42
C LEU A 201 -2.91 15.46 14.83
N LEU A 202 -2.60 16.36 13.89
CA LEU A 202 -3.55 17.30 13.31
C LEU A 202 -4.57 16.60 12.39
N ASN A 203 -4.26 15.43 11.82
CA ASN A 203 -5.21 14.66 11.03
C ASN A 203 -6.35 14.09 11.87
N ASN A 204 -6.15 13.89 13.16
CA ASN A 204 -7.20 13.41 14.07
C ASN A 204 -8.22 14.51 14.45
N ILE A 205 -7.95 15.77 14.09
CA ILE A 205 -8.86 16.89 14.39
C ILE A 205 -9.80 17.11 13.20
N SER A 206 -11.07 16.75 13.36
CA SER A 206 -12.07 16.66 12.29
C SER A 206 -12.44 17.97 11.60
N LYS A 207 -12.14 19.13 12.20
CA LYS A 207 -12.55 20.45 11.66
C LYS A 207 -11.39 21.30 11.13
N ILE A 208 -10.17 20.79 11.18
CA ILE A 208 -8.98 21.51 10.72
C ILE A 208 -8.83 21.38 9.20
N THR A 209 -8.67 22.49 8.49
CA THR A 209 -8.43 22.47 7.05
C THR A 209 -6.99 22.09 6.72
N LYS A 210 -6.73 21.61 5.50
CA LYS A 210 -5.36 21.30 5.05
C LYS A 210 -4.43 22.51 5.18
N LYS A 211 -4.94 23.71 4.87
CA LYS A 211 -4.19 24.97 4.97
C LYS A 211 -3.83 25.30 6.42
N ASP A 212 -4.77 25.10 7.36
CA ASP A 212 -4.52 25.37 8.79
C ASP A 212 -3.45 24.41 9.33
N LYS A 213 -3.49 23.12 8.95
CA LYS A 213 -2.46 22.14 9.30
C LYS A 213 -1.07 22.57 8.83
N GLU A 214 -0.95 22.96 7.56
CA GLU A 214 0.32 23.43 6.98
C GLU A 214 0.83 24.70 7.67
N THR A 215 -0.07 25.60 8.06
CA THR A 215 0.28 26.82 8.79
C THR A 215 0.81 26.49 10.19
N LEU A 216 0.09 25.63 10.94
CA LEU A 216 0.53 25.20 12.28
C LEU A 216 1.91 24.51 12.25
N ILE A 217 2.10 23.57 11.33
CA ILE A 217 3.37 22.82 11.20
C ILE A 217 4.53 23.73 10.80
N LYS A 218 4.25 24.78 10.01
CA LYS A 218 5.28 25.75 9.62
C LYS A 218 5.69 26.69 10.75
N GLU A 219 4.74 27.10 11.58
CA GLU A 219 4.99 28.04 12.69
C GLU A 219 5.54 27.34 13.93
N PHE A 220 5.14 26.08 14.17
CA PHE A 220 5.60 25.29 15.31
C PHE A 220 6.58 24.20 14.85
N SER A 221 7.69 24.06 15.55
CA SER A 221 8.81 23.19 15.15
C SER A 221 8.57 21.70 15.40
N GLY A 222 7.40 21.29 15.92
CA GLY A 222 7.07 19.90 16.22
C GLY A 222 5.85 19.76 17.11
N VAL A 223 5.44 18.53 17.38
CA VAL A 223 4.25 18.22 18.18
C VAL A 223 4.30 18.86 19.56
N GLN A 224 5.44 18.85 20.24
CA GLN A 224 5.57 19.41 21.58
C GLN A 224 5.30 20.92 21.59
N SER A 225 5.79 21.63 20.60
CA SER A 225 5.54 23.06 20.44
C SER A 225 4.06 23.37 20.15
N ILE A 226 3.39 22.52 19.37
CA ILE A 226 1.94 22.63 19.10
C ILE A 226 1.14 22.39 20.38
N LEU A 227 1.49 21.37 21.18
CA LEU A 227 0.79 21.03 22.42
C LEU A 227 1.00 22.08 23.52
N ALA A 228 2.15 22.73 23.54
CA ALA A 228 2.46 23.80 24.50
C ALA A 228 1.85 25.16 24.12
N ALA A 229 1.41 25.34 22.86
CA ALA A 229 0.89 26.62 22.37
C ALA A 229 -0.42 27.00 23.05
N SER A 230 -0.52 28.26 23.45
CA SER A 230 -1.77 28.81 23.99
C SER A 230 -2.81 29.07 22.88
N VAL A 231 -4.08 29.08 23.26
CA VAL A 231 -5.17 29.43 22.34
C VAL A 231 -4.94 30.81 21.68
N GLN A 232 -4.38 31.76 22.42
CA GLN A 232 -4.08 33.09 21.90
C GLN A 232 -3.00 33.06 20.81
N GLU A 233 -1.94 32.29 20.99
CA GLU A 233 -0.89 32.14 19.98
C GLU A 233 -1.43 31.50 18.71
N ILE A 234 -2.24 30.43 18.83
CA ILE A 234 -2.85 29.76 17.68
C ILE A 234 -3.81 30.68 16.92
N THR A 235 -4.65 31.45 17.62
CA THR A 235 -5.64 32.34 16.98
C THR A 235 -5.01 33.59 16.34
N GLN A 236 -3.80 33.99 16.74
CA GLN A 236 -3.07 35.09 16.13
C GLN A 236 -2.37 34.71 14.83
N LEU A 237 -2.29 33.43 14.49
CA LEU A 237 -1.68 32.99 13.24
C LEU A 237 -2.51 33.44 12.02
N LYS A 238 -1.87 34.14 11.08
CA LYS A 238 -2.51 34.58 9.85
C LYS A 238 -2.95 33.37 9.02
N GLY A 239 -4.25 33.17 8.89
CA GLY A 239 -4.83 32.16 8.00
C GLY A 239 -5.48 30.99 8.72
N ILE A 240 -5.53 30.97 10.03
CA ILE A 240 -6.37 30.06 10.83
C ILE A 240 -7.73 30.73 11.03
N SER A 241 -8.79 29.97 10.72
CA SER A 241 -10.18 30.43 10.85
C SER A 241 -10.92 29.64 11.93
#